data_c96460dd1c744008663b0184ad33a26e
#
_entry.id   c96460dd1c744008663b0184ad33a26e
#
_cell.length_a   1.000
_cell.length_b   1.000
_cell.length_c   1.000
_cell.angle_alpha   90.00
_cell.angle_beta   90.00
_cell.angle_gamma   90.00
#
_symmetry.space_group_name_H-M   'P 1'
#
loop_
_entity.id
_entity.type
_entity.pdbx_description
1 polymer ?
#
loop_
_entity_poly.entity_id
_entity_poly.type
_entity_poly.pdbx_seq_one_letter_code
_entity_poly.pdbx_strand_id
1 'polypeptide(L)'
;MATRPARLSRIKHVFVVSPARSGSTLLRYLLDAHPDIVSPAELNLSALLLHAADTWHRAHEGQDTTDPGAEAQGTAEPGTEPRASTGAPLSPDALRWATKIVNELMADLARAAGASVFVDKSLITVDQLPIVASCYPKASYVFLYRYPLDMITSGIEASRWGFNAFGFAPYIAATPGNFVGGLANYWIDKVSQMLEFERTCTVAHARIYYELLCDDPVTTVSDLLEFLGLPFDGGIIKRAFESDHSVGAGDYKIDFTKSVKTDSVGRGSALPWLLRPEQVTRIDELLAELDYPALEAARRGNLAALLGLKRASNASAADTADLTRQMAERLSAGLAAKRGPGDIPPTFELVVRGDAGEEQVVLVDRQNGVRVVDARASGDGEATRPRVLCYGDALLKVASGERNLAQVLHDGLVHIEMNGPPARRLGDHRNLLSGLNSLLRSGQPE
;
A
#
# COMPACT_ATOMS: atom_id res chain seq x y z
N MET A 1 -43.42 21.38 11.87
CA MET A 1 -43.46 19.92 12.07
C MET A 1 -42.43 19.58 13.11
N ALA A 2 -42.85 19.16 14.29
CA ALA A 2 -41.92 18.79 15.36
C ALA A 2 -41.28 17.46 15.03
N THR A 3 -39.96 17.45 14.80
CA THR A 3 -39.15 16.26 14.63
C THR A 3 -39.20 15.46 15.95
N ARG A 4 -39.75 14.27 15.89
CA ARG A 4 -39.69 13.28 16.96
C ARG A 4 -38.21 13.11 17.37
N PRO A 5 -37.87 13.23 18.68
CA PRO A 5 -36.53 12.86 19.10
C PRO A 5 -36.38 11.38 18.78
N ALA A 6 -35.46 11.07 17.86
CA ALA A 6 -35.07 9.70 17.58
C ALA A 6 -34.62 9.06 18.90
N ARG A 7 -35.27 7.96 19.30
CA ARG A 7 -34.73 7.07 20.34
C ARG A 7 -33.31 6.83 19.95
N LEU A 8 -32.33 7.29 20.73
CA LEU A 8 -30.92 6.98 20.59
C LEU A 8 -30.79 5.47 20.60
N SER A 9 -30.90 4.86 19.43
CA SER A 9 -30.49 3.49 19.21
C SER A 9 -29.01 3.45 19.58
N ARG A 10 -28.60 2.41 20.28
CA ARG A 10 -27.20 2.18 20.66
C ARG A 10 -26.34 2.30 19.41
N ILE A 11 -25.39 3.23 19.41
CA ILE A 11 -24.51 3.46 18.28
C ILE A 11 -23.74 2.16 17.98
N LYS A 12 -23.71 1.77 16.72
CA LYS A 12 -22.92 0.64 16.26
C LYS A 12 -21.48 1.10 16.04
N HIS A 13 -20.53 0.36 16.58
CA HIS A 13 -19.10 0.64 16.42
C HIS A 13 -18.51 -0.25 15.34
N VAL A 14 -17.72 0.34 14.48
CA VAL A 14 -16.97 -0.35 13.43
C VAL A 14 -15.50 0.08 13.51
N PHE A 15 -14.58 -0.87 13.49
CA PHE A 15 -13.15 -0.61 13.46
C PHE A 15 -12.57 -1.08 12.13
N VAL A 16 -12.01 -0.14 11.36
CA VAL A 16 -11.25 -0.44 10.14
C VAL A 16 -9.79 -0.68 10.54
N VAL A 17 -9.32 -1.89 10.32
CA VAL A 17 -8.01 -2.38 10.73
C VAL A 17 -7.18 -2.64 9.48
N SER A 18 -6.03 -2.00 9.37
CA SER A 18 -5.16 -2.14 8.21
C SER A 18 -3.72 -1.72 8.49
N PRO A 19 -2.74 -2.28 7.80
CA PRO A 19 -1.43 -1.65 7.71
C PRO A 19 -1.55 -0.26 7.09
N ALA A 20 -0.62 0.63 7.41
CA ALA A 20 -0.54 1.91 6.74
C ALA A 20 -0.39 1.73 5.22
N ARG A 21 -0.90 2.68 4.45
CA ARG A 21 -0.86 2.68 2.96
C ARG A 21 -1.63 1.54 2.28
N SER A 22 -2.57 0.93 2.97
CA SER A 22 -3.45 -0.11 2.40
C SER A 22 -4.75 0.43 1.80
N GLY A 23 -4.93 1.76 1.72
CA GLY A 23 -6.13 2.36 1.13
C GLY A 23 -7.23 2.68 2.16
N SER A 24 -6.91 2.67 3.45
CA SER A 24 -7.88 2.92 4.53
C SER A 24 -8.53 4.30 4.45
N THR A 25 -7.86 5.32 3.90
CA THR A 25 -8.46 6.63 3.67
C THR A 25 -9.52 6.59 2.56
N LEU A 26 -9.28 5.83 1.48
CA LEU A 26 -10.29 5.60 0.44
C LEU A 26 -11.53 4.91 1.03
N LEU A 27 -11.32 3.81 1.77
CA LEU A 27 -12.42 3.08 2.41
C LEU A 27 -13.19 3.98 3.39
N ARG A 28 -12.49 4.82 4.16
CA ARG A 28 -13.11 5.81 5.05
C ARG A 28 -14.04 6.76 4.29
N TYR A 29 -13.59 7.34 3.17
CA TYR A 29 -14.40 8.26 2.37
C TYR A 29 -15.65 7.58 1.81
N LEU A 30 -15.51 6.35 1.33
CA LEU A 30 -16.63 5.57 0.83
C LEU A 30 -17.67 5.27 1.93
N LEU A 31 -17.21 4.93 3.14
CA LEU A 31 -18.10 4.71 4.28
C LEU A 31 -18.72 5.99 4.79
N ASP A 32 -17.95 7.07 4.93
CA ASP A 32 -18.41 8.38 5.43
C ASP A 32 -19.45 9.06 4.49
N ALA A 33 -19.50 8.65 3.23
CA ALA A 33 -20.52 9.09 2.27
C ALA A 33 -21.91 8.47 2.52
N HIS A 34 -22.02 7.49 3.44
CA HIS A 34 -23.30 6.89 3.81
C HIS A 34 -24.01 7.76 4.88
N PRO A 35 -25.32 8.08 4.73
CA PRO A 35 -26.02 9.00 5.63
C PRO A 35 -26.10 8.55 7.09
N ASP A 36 -26.03 7.24 7.35
CA ASP A 36 -26.09 6.67 8.69
C ASP A 36 -24.71 6.42 9.31
N ILE A 37 -23.62 6.72 8.59
CA ILE A 37 -22.24 6.52 9.05
C ILE A 37 -21.58 7.87 9.31
N VAL A 38 -20.78 7.93 10.37
CA VAL A 38 -19.74 8.96 10.56
C VAL A 38 -18.39 8.28 10.70
N SER A 39 -17.45 8.71 9.89
CA SER A 39 -16.06 8.22 9.92
C SER A 39 -15.11 9.43 9.93
N PRO A 40 -14.78 9.98 11.10
CA PRO A 40 -13.87 11.12 11.19
C PRO A 40 -12.46 10.75 10.74
N ALA A 41 -11.61 11.76 10.56
CA ALA A 41 -10.17 11.54 10.40
C ALA A 41 -9.59 10.77 11.60
N GLU A 42 -8.38 10.22 11.44
CA GLU A 42 -7.76 9.39 12.48
C GLU A 42 -7.77 10.04 13.86
N LEU A 43 -8.54 9.48 14.78
CA LEU A 43 -8.65 9.94 16.17
C LEU A 43 -7.71 9.18 17.12
N ASN A 44 -7.11 8.09 16.66
CA ASN A 44 -6.28 7.20 17.48
C ASN A 44 -7.02 6.74 18.75
N LEU A 45 -8.28 6.29 18.59
CA LEU A 45 -9.14 5.95 19.74
C LEU A 45 -8.60 4.81 20.58
N SER A 46 -7.90 3.85 19.97
CA SER A 46 -7.24 2.79 20.71
C SER A 46 -6.10 3.31 21.60
N ALA A 47 -5.33 4.29 21.13
CA ALA A 47 -4.33 4.96 21.96
C ALA A 47 -4.97 5.78 23.09
N LEU A 48 -6.07 6.48 22.81
CA LEU A 48 -6.84 7.20 23.83
C LEU A 48 -7.38 6.23 24.90
N LEU A 49 -7.92 5.08 24.48
CA LEU A 49 -8.41 4.02 25.37
C LEU A 49 -7.32 3.57 26.33
N LEU A 50 -6.12 3.24 25.81
CA LEU A 50 -5.01 2.79 26.62
C LEU A 50 -4.50 3.89 27.56
N HIS A 51 -4.37 5.11 27.05
CA HIS A 51 -3.92 6.24 27.88
C HIS A 51 -4.91 6.55 29.03
N ALA A 52 -6.20 6.50 28.74
CA ALA A 52 -7.23 6.67 29.76
C ALA A 52 -7.18 5.55 30.80
N ALA A 53 -7.03 4.29 30.37
CA ALA A 53 -6.93 3.15 31.26
C ALA A 53 -5.67 3.22 32.16
N ASP A 54 -4.52 3.61 31.59
CA ASP A 54 -3.28 3.83 32.32
C ASP A 54 -3.40 4.96 33.35
N THR A 55 -4.05 6.06 32.97
CA THR A 55 -4.33 7.19 33.87
C THR A 55 -5.20 6.76 35.06
N TRP A 56 -6.25 5.98 34.79
CA TRP A 56 -7.10 5.43 35.85
C TRP A 56 -6.31 4.50 36.77
N HIS A 57 -5.50 3.59 36.21
CA HIS A 57 -4.66 2.65 36.95
C HIS A 57 -3.72 3.40 37.90
N ARG A 58 -2.96 4.38 37.40
CA ARG A 58 -2.07 5.19 38.22
C ARG A 58 -2.78 5.95 39.35
N ALA A 59 -4.01 6.40 39.09
CA ALA A 59 -4.80 7.14 40.10
C ALA A 59 -5.32 6.25 41.24
N HIS A 60 -5.57 4.97 40.98
CA HIS A 60 -6.27 4.06 41.91
C HIS A 60 -5.39 2.96 42.48
N GLU A 61 -4.38 2.52 41.73
CA GLU A 61 -3.54 1.36 42.07
C GLU A 61 -2.03 1.70 42.19
N GLY A 62 -1.63 2.89 41.77
CA GLY A 62 -0.26 3.25 41.58
C GLY A 62 0.29 4.31 42.48
N GLN A 63 0.84 3.94 43.67
CA GLN A 63 1.84 4.76 44.34
C GLN A 63 3.17 4.03 44.60
N ASP A 64 3.41 2.92 43.99
CA ASP A 64 4.64 2.14 44.18
C ASP A 64 5.44 1.99 42.87
N THR A 65 5.98 3.08 42.33
CA THR A 65 7.24 3.01 41.58
C THR A 65 7.75 4.41 41.24
N THR A 66 8.76 4.82 41.95
CA THR A 66 9.66 5.90 41.61
C THR A 66 10.66 5.43 40.56
N ASP A 67 10.35 5.60 39.28
CA ASP A 67 11.35 5.73 38.23
C ASP A 67 10.89 6.74 37.18
N PRO A 68 11.43 7.98 37.17
CA PRO A 68 11.06 9.04 36.25
C PRO A 68 11.66 8.88 34.85
N GLY A 69 12.35 7.77 34.55
CA GLY A 69 13.12 7.59 33.31
C GLY A 69 12.56 6.64 32.26
N ALA A 70 11.43 5.99 32.50
CA ALA A 70 10.81 5.10 31.54
C ALA A 70 9.90 5.88 30.57
N GLU A 71 10.49 6.53 29.57
CA GLU A 71 9.74 7.01 28.41
C GLU A 71 9.04 5.82 27.75
N ALA A 72 7.73 5.96 27.53
CA ALA A 72 6.85 4.96 26.93
C ALA A 72 7.27 4.62 25.50
N GLN A 73 8.26 3.76 25.32
CA GLN A 73 8.58 3.06 24.09
C GLN A 73 7.91 1.67 24.14
N GLY A 74 6.58 1.65 24.15
CA GLY A 74 5.83 0.43 24.19
C GLY A 74 5.37 -0.01 22.80
N THR A 75 6.23 -0.68 22.05
CA THR A 75 5.77 -1.67 21.07
C THR A 75 5.43 -2.91 21.87
N ALA A 76 4.11 -3.15 22.09
CA ALA A 76 3.65 -4.37 22.71
C ALA A 76 4.03 -5.55 21.80
N GLU A 77 4.72 -6.54 22.33
CA GLU A 77 4.93 -7.80 21.63
C GLU A 77 3.58 -8.49 21.35
N PRO A 78 3.39 -9.12 20.19
CA PRO A 78 2.14 -9.83 19.89
C PRO A 78 1.84 -10.88 20.97
N GLY A 79 0.63 -10.79 21.56
CA GLY A 79 0.18 -11.75 22.58
C GLY A 79 0.45 -11.36 24.03
N THR A 80 1.02 -10.18 24.32
CA THR A 80 1.16 -9.70 25.68
C THR A 80 -0.12 -9.03 26.20
N GLU A 81 -0.47 -9.29 27.47
CA GLU A 81 -1.57 -8.59 28.15
C GLU A 81 -1.34 -7.06 28.14
N PRO A 82 -2.44 -6.27 28.07
CA PRO A 82 -2.34 -4.80 28.12
C PRO A 82 -1.67 -4.35 29.42
N ARG A 83 -0.63 -3.54 29.28
CA ARG A 83 0.16 -3.07 30.40
C ARG A 83 0.06 -1.55 30.54
N ALA A 84 0.05 -1.09 31.79
CA ALA A 84 0.22 0.31 32.12
C ALA A 84 1.63 0.81 31.75
N SER A 85 1.84 2.12 31.72
CA SER A 85 3.17 2.74 31.58
C SER A 85 4.19 2.23 32.61
N THR A 86 3.72 1.72 33.74
CA THR A 86 4.50 1.04 34.79
C THR A 86 4.89 -0.40 34.47
N GLY A 87 4.44 -0.97 33.32
CA GLY A 87 4.62 -2.36 32.96
C GLY A 87 3.63 -3.35 33.63
N ALA A 88 2.74 -2.87 34.49
CA ALA A 88 1.70 -3.69 35.11
C ALA A 88 0.55 -3.96 34.13
N PRO A 89 -0.16 -5.13 34.23
CA PRO A 89 -1.35 -5.38 33.44
C PRO A 89 -2.45 -4.37 33.79
N LEU A 90 -3.17 -3.87 32.78
CA LEU A 90 -4.31 -2.96 32.99
C LEU A 90 -5.48 -3.74 33.59
N SER A 91 -6.02 -3.23 34.69
CA SER A 91 -7.15 -3.89 35.36
C SER A 91 -8.44 -3.81 34.52
N PRO A 92 -9.34 -4.81 34.66
CA PRO A 92 -10.65 -4.76 34.00
C PRO A 92 -11.46 -3.48 34.33
N ASP A 93 -11.25 -2.91 35.53
CA ASP A 93 -11.93 -1.66 35.93
C ASP A 93 -11.37 -0.45 35.21
N ALA A 94 -10.06 -0.37 35.04
CA ALA A 94 -9.42 0.66 34.22
C ALA A 94 -9.90 0.61 32.76
N LEU A 95 -9.95 -0.59 32.17
CA LEU A 95 -10.44 -0.77 30.80
C LEU A 95 -11.93 -0.40 30.67
N ARG A 96 -12.77 -0.80 31.63
CA ARG A 96 -14.20 -0.42 31.63
C ARG A 96 -14.41 1.08 31.71
N TRP A 97 -13.65 1.75 32.56
CA TRP A 97 -13.72 3.19 32.72
C TRP A 97 -13.26 3.93 31.43
N ALA A 98 -12.12 3.51 30.89
CA ALA A 98 -11.59 4.06 29.64
C ALA A 98 -12.57 3.85 28.46
N THR A 99 -13.15 2.65 28.36
CA THR A 99 -14.18 2.34 27.35
C THR A 99 -15.38 3.27 27.46
N LYS A 100 -15.81 3.64 28.67
CA LYS A 100 -16.91 4.58 28.87
C LYS A 100 -16.57 5.97 28.32
N ILE A 101 -15.35 6.47 28.55
CA ILE A 101 -14.91 7.79 28.03
C ILE A 101 -14.89 7.76 26.50
N VAL A 102 -14.29 6.74 25.90
CA VAL A 102 -14.20 6.62 24.43
C VAL A 102 -15.59 6.46 23.81
N ASN A 103 -16.50 5.73 24.47
CA ASN A 103 -17.89 5.60 24.02
C ASN A 103 -18.65 6.94 24.03
N GLU A 104 -18.47 7.78 25.05
CA GLU A 104 -19.10 9.11 25.08
C GLU A 104 -18.60 9.99 23.95
N LEU A 105 -17.28 9.99 23.68
CA LEU A 105 -16.73 10.73 22.56
C LEU A 105 -17.31 10.25 21.21
N MET A 106 -17.31 8.93 20.96
CA MET A 106 -17.88 8.37 19.73
C MET A 106 -19.37 8.68 19.61
N ALA A 107 -20.11 8.63 20.72
CA ALA A 107 -21.52 8.93 20.75
C ALA A 107 -21.82 10.41 20.48
N ASP A 108 -20.99 11.31 20.97
CA ASP A 108 -21.12 12.74 20.69
C ASP A 108 -20.88 13.08 19.23
N LEU A 109 -19.82 12.50 18.65
CA LEU A 109 -19.52 12.66 17.23
C LEU A 109 -20.62 12.09 16.34
N ALA A 110 -21.12 10.89 16.65
CA ALA A 110 -22.20 10.28 15.89
C ALA A 110 -23.50 11.08 15.98
N ARG A 111 -23.85 11.58 17.18
CA ARG A 111 -25.02 12.46 17.38
C ARG A 111 -24.91 13.77 16.61
N ALA A 112 -23.74 14.38 16.64
CA ALA A 112 -23.49 15.63 15.91
C ALA A 112 -23.64 15.45 14.39
N ALA A 113 -23.25 14.27 13.86
CA ALA A 113 -23.42 13.91 12.47
C ALA A 113 -24.82 13.37 12.13
N GLY A 114 -25.68 13.09 13.11
CA GLY A 114 -26.97 12.42 12.90
C GLY A 114 -26.84 10.94 12.51
N ALA A 115 -25.67 10.32 12.74
CA ALA A 115 -25.33 8.97 12.34
C ALA A 115 -25.68 7.94 13.43
N SER A 116 -25.96 6.70 13.02
CA SER A 116 -26.21 5.55 13.89
C SER A 116 -25.03 4.59 13.98
N VAL A 117 -24.03 4.76 13.11
CA VAL A 117 -22.81 3.95 13.03
C VAL A 117 -21.60 4.87 13.12
N PHE A 118 -20.70 4.55 14.00
CA PHE A 118 -19.41 5.20 14.14
C PHE A 118 -18.30 4.28 13.62
N VAL A 119 -17.49 4.78 12.68
CA VAL A 119 -16.35 4.04 12.10
C VAL A 119 -15.06 4.68 12.55
N ASP A 120 -14.25 3.96 13.33
CA ASP A 120 -12.86 4.32 13.61
C ASP A 120 -11.93 3.72 12.55
N LYS A 121 -11.08 4.59 11.97
CA LYS A 121 -10.02 4.20 11.07
C LYS A 121 -8.70 4.74 11.60
N SER A 122 -8.12 4.06 12.57
CA SER A 122 -6.83 4.40 13.19
C SER A 122 -5.81 3.30 12.93
N LEU A 123 -4.66 3.67 12.36
CA LEU A 123 -3.61 2.69 11.97
C LEU A 123 -3.03 1.94 13.17
N ILE A 124 -2.93 2.59 14.32
CA ILE A 124 -2.41 2.01 15.56
C ILE A 124 -3.29 0.88 16.11
N THR A 125 -4.54 0.75 15.64
CA THR A 125 -5.46 -0.28 16.11
C THR A 125 -4.94 -1.70 15.88
N VAL A 126 -4.12 -1.92 14.84
CA VAL A 126 -3.51 -3.25 14.59
C VAL A 126 -2.72 -3.74 15.81
N ASP A 127 -1.89 -2.88 16.39
CA ASP A 127 -1.03 -3.24 17.53
C ASP A 127 -1.82 -3.47 18.83
N GLN A 128 -3.09 -3.11 18.85
CA GLN A 128 -3.94 -3.08 20.04
C GLN A 128 -5.23 -3.87 19.87
N LEU A 129 -5.32 -4.69 18.80
CA LEU A 129 -6.50 -5.45 18.44
C LEU A 129 -7.10 -6.27 19.60
N PRO A 130 -6.33 -7.06 20.36
CA PRO A 130 -6.89 -7.87 21.46
C PRO A 130 -7.57 -7.00 22.53
N ILE A 131 -6.98 -5.85 22.85
CA ILE A 131 -7.51 -4.93 23.86
C ILE A 131 -8.78 -4.27 23.34
N VAL A 132 -8.73 -3.74 22.12
CA VAL A 132 -9.90 -3.10 21.51
C VAL A 132 -11.05 -4.09 21.40
N ALA A 133 -10.80 -5.34 21.00
CA ALA A 133 -11.82 -6.37 20.92
C ALA A 133 -12.40 -6.76 22.30
N SER A 134 -11.58 -6.80 23.33
CA SER A 134 -12.06 -7.04 24.71
C SER A 134 -12.98 -5.91 25.22
N CYS A 135 -12.68 -4.68 24.85
CA CYS A 135 -13.50 -3.50 25.20
C CYS A 135 -14.76 -3.39 24.31
N TYR A 136 -14.67 -3.84 23.05
CA TYR A 136 -15.73 -3.73 22.05
C TYR A 136 -16.15 -5.09 21.43
N PRO A 137 -16.57 -6.07 22.24
CA PRO A 137 -16.85 -7.43 21.75
C PRO A 137 -18.08 -7.52 20.83
N LYS A 138 -18.87 -6.44 20.73
CA LYS A 138 -20.06 -6.33 19.86
C LYS A 138 -19.84 -5.43 18.66
N ALA A 139 -18.66 -4.88 18.48
CA ALA A 139 -18.31 -4.09 17.30
C ALA A 139 -18.13 -4.99 16.07
N SER A 140 -18.19 -4.39 14.91
CA SER A 140 -17.78 -5.01 13.65
C SER A 140 -16.35 -4.60 13.32
N TYR A 141 -15.53 -5.54 12.86
CA TYR A 141 -14.16 -5.30 12.46
C TYR A 141 -14.03 -5.49 10.95
N VAL A 142 -13.39 -4.53 10.27
CA VAL A 142 -13.18 -4.55 8.83
C VAL A 142 -11.67 -4.60 8.58
N PHE A 143 -11.17 -5.75 8.17
CA PHE A 143 -9.77 -5.97 7.85
C PHE A 143 -9.51 -5.59 6.40
N LEU A 144 -8.71 -4.55 6.19
CA LEU A 144 -8.36 -4.09 4.86
C LEU A 144 -6.92 -4.52 4.51
N TYR A 145 -6.81 -5.42 3.55
CA TYR A 145 -5.55 -5.93 3.03
C TYR A 145 -5.16 -5.26 1.72
N ARG A 146 -3.87 -5.19 1.48
CA ARG A 146 -3.28 -4.71 0.23
C ARG A 146 -2.02 -5.51 -0.10
N TYR A 147 -1.79 -5.74 -1.39
CA TYR A 147 -0.61 -6.45 -1.86
C TYR A 147 0.69 -5.78 -1.36
N PRO A 148 1.66 -6.56 -0.81
CA PRO A 148 2.82 -6.00 -0.11
C PRO A 148 3.67 -5.07 -0.95
N LEU A 149 3.97 -5.42 -2.19
CA LEU A 149 4.82 -4.58 -3.05
C LEU A 149 4.18 -3.22 -3.35
N ASP A 150 2.87 -3.16 -3.53
CA ASP A 150 2.13 -1.91 -3.76
C ASP A 150 2.06 -1.05 -2.48
N MET A 151 1.91 -1.71 -1.32
CA MET A 151 1.97 -1.02 -0.03
C MET A 151 3.36 -0.42 0.21
N ILE A 152 4.43 -1.19 -0.04
CA ILE A 152 5.83 -0.74 0.10
C ILE A 152 6.09 0.47 -0.81
N THR A 153 5.71 0.38 -2.09
CA THR A 153 5.83 1.50 -3.05
C THR A 153 5.13 2.75 -2.53
N SER A 154 3.88 2.60 -2.09
CA SER A 154 3.11 3.72 -1.53
C SER A 154 3.72 4.26 -0.23
N GLY A 155 4.33 3.41 0.59
CA GLY A 155 5.05 3.78 1.81
C GLY A 155 6.28 4.63 1.53
N ILE A 156 7.08 4.24 0.56
CA ILE A 156 8.27 5.01 0.11
C ILE A 156 7.84 6.38 -0.43
N GLU A 157 6.82 6.42 -1.29
CA GLU A 157 6.30 7.67 -1.84
C GLU A 157 5.76 8.64 -0.78
N ALA A 158 5.08 8.11 0.24
CA ALA A 158 4.54 8.90 1.33
C ALA A 158 5.60 9.42 2.30
N SER A 159 6.79 8.82 2.30
CA SER A 159 7.87 9.10 3.24
C SER A 159 8.94 10.03 2.69
N ARG A 160 8.58 10.98 1.83
CA ARG A 160 9.52 11.94 1.20
C ARG A 160 10.35 12.74 2.21
N TRP A 161 9.82 12.96 3.40
CA TRP A 161 10.46 13.70 4.49
C TRP A 161 11.00 12.80 5.60
N GLY A 162 11.13 11.51 5.34
CA GLY A 162 11.57 10.50 6.29
C GLY A 162 10.46 9.55 6.73
N PHE A 163 10.83 8.49 7.45
CA PHE A 163 9.95 7.38 7.80
C PHE A 163 9.35 7.48 9.22
N ASN A 164 9.29 8.66 9.80
CA ASN A 164 8.77 8.85 11.17
C ASN A 164 7.23 8.73 11.26
N ALA A 165 6.54 8.87 10.11
CA ALA A 165 5.10 8.70 10.04
C ALA A 165 4.71 7.22 9.84
N PHE A 166 3.44 6.91 10.09
CA PHE A 166 2.82 5.62 9.79
C PHE A 166 3.36 4.41 10.57
N GLY A 167 4.17 4.61 11.61
CA GLY A 167 4.76 3.51 12.37
C GLY A 167 5.92 2.79 11.66
N PHE A 168 6.52 3.38 10.61
CA PHE A 168 7.61 2.76 9.85
C PHE A 168 8.99 2.85 10.53
N ALA A 169 9.21 3.85 11.38
CA ALA A 169 10.51 4.17 11.93
C ALA A 169 11.26 2.98 12.57
N PRO A 170 10.65 2.15 13.43
CA PRO A 170 11.34 1.02 14.03
C PRO A 170 11.87 0.01 13.01
N TYR A 171 11.08 -0.27 11.97
CA TYR A 171 11.42 -1.24 10.92
C TYR A 171 12.54 -0.71 10.02
N ILE A 172 12.54 0.58 9.72
CA ILE A 172 13.59 1.23 8.94
C ILE A 172 14.89 1.30 9.75
N ALA A 173 14.82 1.60 11.04
CA ALA A 173 15.97 1.60 11.93
C ALA A 173 16.62 0.20 12.06
N ALA A 174 15.80 -0.86 12.05
CA ALA A 174 16.27 -2.25 12.08
C ALA A 174 16.90 -2.73 10.75
N THR A 175 16.70 -2.00 9.65
CA THR A 175 17.21 -2.35 8.32
C THR A 175 17.90 -1.16 7.64
N PRO A 176 18.99 -0.64 8.20
CA PRO A 176 19.65 0.56 7.68
C PRO A 176 20.03 0.40 6.20
N GLY A 177 19.67 1.38 5.37
CA GLY A 177 19.97 1.39 3.94
C GLY A 177 19.09 0.48 3.06
N ASN A 178 18.15 -0.27 3.64
CA ASN A 178 17.20 -1.10 2.90
C ASN A 178 15.75 -0.78 3.27
N PHE A 179 15.20 0.29 2.72
CA PHE A 179 13.83 0.73 2.99
C PHE A 179 12.77 -0.27 2.49
N VAL A 180 13.04 -0.97 1.39
CA VAL A 180 12.15 -2.01 0.87
C VAL A 180 12.04 -3.17 1.87
N GLY A 181 13.17 -3.66 2.37
CA GLY A 181 13.21 -4.71 3.39
C GLY A 181 12.60 -4.26 4.73
N GLY A 182 12.79 -2.99 5.12
CA GLY A 182 12.17 -2.42 6.32
C GLY A 182 10.65 -2.38 6.23
N LEU A 183 10.11 -1.86 5.14
CA LEU A 183 8.66 -1.82 4.92
C LEU A 183 8.06 -3.21 4.69
N ALA A 184 8.82 -4.16 4.15
CA ALA A 184 8.41 -5.55 4.07
C ALA A 184 8.25 -6.17 5.49
N ASN A 185 9.19 -5.92 6.40
CA ASN A 185 9.07 -6.35 7.79
C ASN A 185 7.85 -5.72 8.48
N TYR A 186 7.58 -4.43 8.22
CA TYR A 186 6.37 -3.78 8.71
C TYR A 186 5.10 -4.47 8.21
N TRP A 187 5.01 -4.78 6.90
CA TRP A 187 3.87 -5.47 6.33
C TRP A 187 3.70 -6.87 6.93
N ILE A 188 4.79 -7.64 7.02
CA ILE A 188 4.80 -8.98 7.62
C ILE A 188 4.26 -8.93 9.05
N ASP A 189 4.75 -8.00 9.85
CA ASP A 189 4.35 -7.86 11.25
C ASP A 189 2.86 -7.54 11.37
N LYS A 190 2.40 -6.49 10.69
CA LYS A 190 1.00 -6.05 10.79
C LYS A 190 0.02 -7.08 10.24
N VAL A 191 0.32 -7.69 9.10
CA VAL A 191 -0.54 -8.71 8.51
C VAL A 191 -0.54 -10.00 9.33
N SER A 192 0.61 -10.40 9.91
CA SER A 192 0.66 -11.56 10.80
C SER A 192 -0.23 -11.35 12.05
N GLN A 193 -0.20 -10.16 12.66
CA GLN A 193 -1.05 -9.82 13.80
C GLN A 193 -2.54 -9.84 13.42
N MET A 194 -2.89 -9.29 12.26
CA MET A 194 -4.27 -9.28 11.78
C MET A 194 -4.79 -10.70 11.55
N LEU A 195 -4.05 -11.55 10.84
CA LEU A 195 -4.43 -12.94 10.56
C LEU A 195 -4.48 -13.80 11.83
N GLU A 196 -3.55 -13.61 12.77
CA GLU A 196 -3.60 -14.29 14.06
C GLU A 196 -4.85 -13.90 14.85
N PHE A 197 -5.18 -12.61 14.84
CA PHE A 197 -6.40 -12.15 15.48
C PHE A 197 -7.66 -12.74 14.81
N GLU A 198 -7.75 -12.73 13.48
CA GLU A 198 -8.89 -13.33 12.76
C GLU A 198 -9.08 -14.82 13.07
N ARG A 199 -7.98 -15.58 13.21
CA ARG A 199 -8.03 -17.01 13.56
C ARG A 199 -8.55 -17.27 14.98
N THR A 200 -8.31 -16.36 15.89
CA THR A 200 -8.58 -16.54 17.33
C THR A 200 -9.80 -15.76 17.82
N CYS A 201 -10.23 -14.73 17.09
CA CYS A 201 -11.31 -13.85 17.53
C CYS A 201 -12.69 -14.48 17.34
N THR A 202 -13.63 -14.04 18.18
CA THR A 202 -15.07 -14.38 18.10
C THR A 202 -15.92 -13.19 17.67
N VAL A 203 -15.30 -12.06 17.36
CA VAL A 203 -16.00 -10.84 16.96
C VAL A 203 -16.43 -10.90 15.49
N ALA A 204 -17.53 -10.19 15.15
CA ALA A 204 -17.97 -10.10 13.78
C ALA A 204 -16.92 -9.34 12.94
N HIS A 205 -16.44 -9.95 11.86
CA HIS A 205 -15.46 -9.33 10.99
C HIS A 205 -15.68 -9.65 9.51
N ALA A 206 -15.13 -8.77 8.65
CA ALA A 206 -15.10 -8.93 7.20
C ALA A 206 -13.74 -8.54 6.64
N ARG A 207 -13.31 -9.19 5.55
CA ARG A 207 -12.11 -8.84 4.79
C ARG A 207 -12.47 -7.96 3.60
N ILE A 208 -11.67 -6.95 3.37
CA ILE A 208 -11.68 -6.10 2.17
C ILE A 208 -10.30 -6.15 1.55
N TYR A 209 -10.25 -6.34 0.25
CA TYR A 209 -9.02 -6.28 -0.55
C TYR A 209 -8.98 -4.96 -1.30
N TYR A 210 -7.89 -4.22 -1.12
CA TYR A 210 -7.73 -2.90 -1.73
C TYR A 210 -7.86 -2.95 -3.27
N GLU A 211 -7.35 -3.98 -3.88
CA GLU A 211 -7.36 -4.18 -5.31
C GLU A 211 -8.80 -4.36 -5.83
N LEU A 212 -9.63 -5.14 -5.13
CA LEU A 212 -11.05 -5.29 -5.45
C LEU A 212 -11.83 -4.00 -5.18
N LEU A 213 -11.51 -3.28 -4.09
CA LEU A 213 -12.10 -1.98 -3.79
C LEU A 213 -11.82 -0.96 -4.90
N CYS A 214 -10.67 -1.04 -5.55
CA CYS A 214 -10.31 -0.18 -6.67
C CYS A 214 -10.95 -0.62 -7.99
N ASP A 215 -11.10 -1.91 -8.23
CA ASP A 215 -11.61 -2.47 -9.48
C ASP A 215 -13.14 -2.47 -9.55
N ASP A 216 -13.80 -2.87 -8.48
CA ASP A 216 -15.25 -2.88 -8.34
C ASP A 216 -15.70 -2.29 -6.99
N PRO A 217 -15.61 -0.97 -6.84
CA PRO A 217 -15.99 -0.30 -5.59
C PRO A 217 -17.47 -0.44 -5.28
N VAL A 218 -18.32 -0.60 -6.30
CA VAL A 218 -19.77 -0.74 -6.13
C VAL A 218 -20.09 -2.04 -5.41
N THR A 219 -19.62 -3.17 -5.95
CA THR A 219 -19.86 -4.49 -5.34
C THR A 219 -19.17 -4.56 -3.97
N THR A 220 -17.89 -4.14 -3.86
CA THR A 220 -17.13 -4.22 -2.61
C THR A 220 -17.79 -3.41 -1.49
N VAL A 221 -18.26 -2.20 -1.76
CA VAL A 221 -18.94 -1.36 -0.76
C VAL A 221 -20.34 -1.89 -0.45
N SER A 222 -21.07 -2.41 -1.45
CA SER A 222 -22.38 -3.03 -1.25
C SER A 222 -22.29 -4.22 -0.27
N ASP A 223 -21.37 -5.14 -0.48
CA ASP A 223 -21.16 -6.31 0.37
C ASP A 223 -20.74 -5.92 1.78
N LEU A 224 -19.89 -4.89 1.90
CA LEU A 224 -19.50 -4.36 3.20
C LEU A 224 -20.68 -3.73 3.95
N LEU A 225 -21.53 -2.94 3.27
CA LEU A 225 -22.70 -2.36 3.90
C LEU A 225 -23.75 -3.42 4.29
N GLU A 226 -23.90 -4.48 3.49
CA GLU A 226 -24.71 -5.63 3.84
C GLU A 226 -24.20 -6.31 5.13
N PHE A 227 -22.89 -6.57 5.23
CA PHE A 227 -22.25 -7.06 6.46
C PHE A 227 -22.51 -6.13 7.64
N LEU A 228 -22.50 -4.82 7.43
CA LEU A 228 -22.80 -3.83 8.45
C LEU A 228 -24.30 -3.70 8.71
N GLY A 229 -25.18 -4.37 7.97
CA GLY A 229 -26.62 -4.28 8.08
C GLY A 229 -27.19 -2.91 7.68
N LEU A 230 -26.55 -2.27 6.70
CA LEU A 230 -26.92 -0.96 6.17
C LEU A 230 -27.35 -1.09 4.70
N PRO A 231 -28.32 -0.25 4.25
CA PRO A 231 -28.75 -0.28 2.86
C PRO A 231 -27.65 0.29 1.94
N PHE A 232 -27.44 -0.32 0.79
CA PHE A 232 -26.58 0.23 -0.26
C PHE A 232 -27.39 1.19 -1.15
N ASP A 233 -26.78 2.33 -1.46
CA ASP A 233 -27.25 3.30 -2.44
C ASP A 233 -26.16 3.55 -3.49
N GLY A 234 -26.46 3.28 -4.76
CA GLY A 234 -25.51 3.41 -5.86
C GLY A 234 -24.88 4.80 -6.02
N GLY A 235 -25.47 5.84 -5.44
CA GLY A 235 -24.88 7.19 -5.41
C GLY A 235 -23.72 7.37 -4.43
N ILE A 236 -23.47 6.41 -3.54
CA ILE A 236 -22.49 6.53 -2.45
C ILE A 236 -21.07 6.73 -2.99
N ILE A 237 -20.70 6.00 -4.06
CA ILE A 237 -19.35 6.10 -4.66
C ILE A 237 -19.09 7.52 -5.18
N LYS A 238 -20.09 8.14 -5.81
CA LYS A 238 -19.99 9.51 -6.31
C LYS A 238 -19.92 10.52 -5.17
N ARG A 239 -20.81 10.39 -4.17
CA ARG A 239 -20.83 11.28 -2.99
C ARG A 239 -19.51 11.25 -2.23
N ALA A 240 -18.80 10.11 -2.15
CA ALA A 240 -17.52 10.00 -1.49
C ALA A 240 -16.43 10.95 -2.02
N PHE A 241 -16.60 11.48 -3.24
CA PHE A 241 -15.65 12.42 -3.86
C PHE A 241 -16.25 13.82 -4.08
N GLU A 242 -17.53 14.00 -3.76
CA GLU A 242 -18.25 15.29 -3.88
C GLU A 242 -18.56 15.91 -2.52
N SER A 243 -18.56 15.11 -1.44
CA SER A 243 -18.83 15.58 -0.08
C SER A 243 -17.55 16.07 0.60
N ASP A 244 -17.72 17.05 1.49
CA ASP A 244 -16.66 17.47 2.39
C ASP A 244 -16.44 16.39 3.46
N HIS A 245 -15.21 15.94 3.61
CA HIS A 245 -14.80 15.03 4.67
C HIS A 245 -13.97 15.73 5.73
N SER A 246 -13.99 15.19 6.95
CA SER A 246 -13.16 15.73 8.03
C SER A 246 -11.68 15.71 7.65
N VAL A 247 -11.01 16.86 7.76
CA VAL A 247 -9.59 17.02 7.52
C VAL A 247 -8.79 16.49 8.71
N GLY A 248 -7.71 15.76 8.45
CA GLY A 248 -6.85 15.22 9.50
C GLY A 248 -5.74 14.33 8.94
N ALA A 249 -5.12 13.54 9.82
CA ALA A 249 -4.11 12.56 9.40
C ALA A 249 -4.70 11.57 8.40
N GLY A 250 -4.08 11.44 7.24
CA GLY A 250 -4.54 10.56 6.17
C GLY A 250 -3.72 10.73 4.90
N ASP A 251 -4.18 10.12 3.80
CA ASP A 251 -3.54 10.28 2.51
C ASP A 251 -4.04 11.58 1.84
N TYR A 252 -3.24 12.63 1.88
CA TYR A 252 -3.57 13.92 1.24
C TYR A 252 -3.84 13.79 -0.28
N LYS A 253 -3.39 12.72 -0.95
CA LYS A 253 -3.65 12.50 -2.37
C LYS A 253 -5.14 12.31 -2.67
N ILE A 254 -5.91 11.86 -1.68
CA ILE A 254 -7.36 11.63 -1.87
C ILE A 254 -8.11 12.95 -2.05
N ASP A 255 -7.67 14.03 -1.42
CA ASP A 255 -8.28 15.36 -1.52
C ASP A 255 -8.24 15.91 -2.96
N PHE A 256 -7.31 15.42 -3.78
CA PHE A 256 -7.19 15.75 -5.20
C PHE A 256 -7.77 14.68 -6.14
N THR A 257 -8.42 13.66 -5.57
CA THR A 257 -8.95 12.53 -6.33
C THR A 257 -10.47 12.69 -6.48
N LYS A 258 -10.97 12.59 -7.71
CA LYS A 258 -12.40 12.74 -8.03
C LYS A 258 -13.12 11.42 -8.31
N SER A 259 -12.42 10.31 -8.21
CA SER A 259 -12.96 8.96 -8.44
C SER A 259 -12.00 7.92 -7.89
N VAL A 260 -12.48 6.72 -7.69
CA VAL A 260 -11.62 5.55 -7.39
C VAL A 260 -10.68 5.31 -8.58
N LYS A 261 -9.38 5.20 -8.30
CA LYS A 261 -8.34 4.96 -9.31
C LYS A 261 -7.74 3.58 -9.13
N THR A 262 -7.52 2.90 -10.23
CA THR A 262 -6.87 1.58 -10.27
C THR A 262 -5.35 1.64 -10.51
N ASP A 263 -4.81 2.83 -10.80
CA ASP A 263 -3.40 3.05 -11.19
C ASP A 263 -2.38 2.63 -10.13
N SER A 264 -2.83 2.44 -8.89
CA SER A 264 -1.99 2.02 -7.77
C SER A 264 -1.86 0.51 -7.60
N VAL A 265 -2.59 -0.28 -8.40
CA VAL A 265 -2.53 -1.75 -8.37
C VAL A 265 -1.44 -2.24 -9.33
N GLY A 266 -0.54 -3.09 -8.84
CA GLY A 266 0.55 -3.68 -9.60
C GLY A 266 1.80 -2.80 -9.74
N ARG A 267 1.81 -1.58 -9.21
CA ARG A 267 2.95 -0.65 -9.29
C ARG A 267 4.20 -1.19 -8.60
N GLY A 268 4.01 -1.99 -7.56
CA GLY A 268 5.10 -2.55 -6.77
C GLY A 268 5.93 -3.61 -7.50
N SER A 269 5.46 -4.14 -8.63
CA SER A 269 6.22 -5.12 -9.45
C SER A 269 7.57 -4.58 -9.93
N ALA A 270 7.70 -3.26 -10.07
CA ALA A 270 8.93 -2.58 -10.47
C ALA A 270 9.88 -2.22 -9.31
N LEU A 271 9.56 -2.55 -8.06
CA LEU A 271 10.45 -2.29 -6.93
C LEU A 271 11.78 -3.06 -7.09
N PRO A 272 12.91 -2.45 -6.69
CA PRO A 272 14.17 -3.18 -6.58
C PRO A 272 14.02 -4.40 -5.69
N TRP A 273 14.51 -5.56 -6.14
CA TRP A 273 14.47 -6.81 -5.38
C TRP A 273 15.49 -6.78 -4.23
N LEU A 274 15.13 -6.12 -3.14
CA LEU A 274 15.95 -5.95 -1.93
C LEU A 274 15.41 -6.77 -0.74
N LEU A 275 14.50 -7.73 -1.02
CA LEU A 275 13.98 -8.65 -0.03
C LEU A 275 14.97 -9.78 0.23
N ARG A 276 15.13 -10.16 1.48
CA ARG A 276 15.90 -11.34 1.89
C ARG A 276 15.07 -12.61 1.66
N PRO A 277 15.70 -13.78 1.45
CA PRO A 277 14.99 -15.05 1.24
C PRO A 277 13.94 -15.34 2.33
N GLU A 278 14.26 -15.08 3.59
CA GLU A 278 13.34 -15.30 4.72
C GLU A 278 12.11 -14.39 4.66
N GLN A 279 12.30 -13.14 4.20
CA GLN A 279 11.18 -12.21 3.99
C GLN A 279 10.29 -12.68 2.83
N VAL A 280 10.88 -13.14 1.74
CA VAL A 280 10.13 -13.70 0.59
C VAL A 280 9.29 -14.88 1.03
N THR A 281 9.89 -15.86 1.71
CA THR A 281 9.19 -17.04 2.23
C THR A 281 8.02 -16.63 3.13
N ARG A 282 8.28 -15.72 4.09
CA ARG A 282 7.24 -15.31 5.03
C ARG A 282 6.12 -14.53 4.36
N ILE A 283 6.44 -13.66 3.41
CA ILE A 283 5.43 -12.93 2.64
C ILE A 283 4.58 -13.90 1.82
N ASP A 284 5.19 -14.88 1.13
CA ASP A 284 4.46 -15.84 0.30
C ASP A 284 3.53 -16.75 1.14
N GLU A 285 3.92 -17.12 2.38
CA GLU A 285 3.03 -17.80 3.32
C GLU A 285 1.79 -16.96 3.64
N LEU A 286 1.97 -15.68 3.96
CA LEU A 286 0.87 -14.76 4.27
C LEU A 286 0.00 -14.46 3.04
N LEU A 287 0.61 -14.34 1.85
CA LEU A 287 -0.12 -14.18 0.60
C LEU A 287 -1.00 -15.39 0.28
N ALA A 288 -0.49 -16.61 0.53
CA ALA A 288 -1.28 -17.83 0.35
C ALA A 288 -2.50 -17.88 1.29
N GLU A 289 -2.36 -17.41 2.54
CA GLU A 289 -3.49 -17.33 3.50
C GLU A 289 -4.52 -16.25 3.11
N LEU A 290 -4.10 -15.26 2.33
CA LEU A 290 -4.93 -14.18 1.82
C LEU A 290 -5.44 -14.42 0.38
N ASP A 291 -5.20 -15.58 -0.20
CA ASP A 291 -5.53 -15.90 -1.60
C ASP A 291 -4.91 -14.93 -2.63
N TYR A 292 -3.77 -14.33 -2.28
CA TYR A 292 -3.00 -13.50 -3.20
C TYR A 292 -1.97 -14.32 -3.99
N PRO A 293 -1.60 -13.89 -5.21
CA PRO A 293 -0.50 -14.51 -5.95
C PRO A 293 0.83 -14.29 -5.24
N ALA A 294 1.72 -15.30 -5.30
CA ALA A 294 3.07 -15.23 -4.76
C ALA A 294 3.87 -14.06 -5.34
N LEU A 295 4.86 -13.58 -4.59
CA LEU A 295 5.68 -12.43 -4.98
C LEU A 295 6.33 -12.57 -6.36
N GLU A 296 6.90 -13.75 -6.65
CA GLU A 296 7.59 -13.97 -7.92
C GLU A 296 6.62 -13.98 -9.11
N ALA A 297 5.42 -14.52 -8.93
CA ALA A 297 4.36 -14.47 -9.94
C ALA A 297 3.95 -13.03 -10.24
N ALA A 298 3.71 -12.22 -9.20
CA ALA A 298 3.34 -10.81 -9.36
C ALA A 298 4.48 -9.95 -9.90
N ARG A 299 5.74 -10.32 -9.63
CA ARG A 299 6.91 -9.64 -10.18
C ARG A 299 7.08 -9.89 -11.67
N ARG A 300 6.81 -11.13 -12.12
CA ARG A 300 6.92 -11.53 -13.53
C ARG A 300 5.67 -11.21 -14.34
N GLY A 301 4.52 -11.13 -13.68
CA GLY A 301 3.23 -10.93 -14.30
C GLY A 301 2.58 -9.59 -13.95
N ASN A 302 1.40 -9.38 -14.49
CA ASN A 302 0.54 -8.27 -14.10
C ASN A 302 -0.31 -8.69 -12.90
N LEU A 303 -0.15 -8.03 -11.76
CA LEU A 303 -0.92 -8.32 -10.55
C LEU A 303 -2.43 -8.25 -10.79
N ALA A 304 -2.90 -7.26 -11.56
CA ALA A 304 -4.32 -7.11 -11.87
C ALA A 304 -4.85 -8.31 -12.66
N ALA A 305 -4.08 -8.83 -13.63
CA ALA A 305 -4.46 -10.03 -14.39
C ALA A 305 -4.46 -11.28 -13.51
N LEU A 306 -3.45 -11.44 -12.64
CA LEU A 306 -3.37 -12.58 -11.71
C LEU A 306 -4.52 -12.59 -10.70
N LEU A 307 -5.05 -11.42 -10.34
CA LEU A 307 -6.22 -11.26 -9.48
C LEU A 307 -7.55 -11.33 -10.24
N GLY A 308 -7.53 -11.48 -11.58
CA GLY A 308 -8.74 -11.52 -12.40
C GLY A 308 -9.54 -10.22 -12.41
N LEU A 309 -8.88 -9.07 -12.21
CA LEU A 309 -9.56 -7.78 -12.17
C LEU A 309 -10.07 -7.37 -13.55
N LYS A 310 -11.19 -6.64 -13.59
CA LYS A 310 -11.86 -6.21 -14.84
C LYS A 310 -10.94 -5.39 -15.74
N ARG A 311 -10.03 -4.63 -15.16
CA ARG A 311 -9.02 -3.83 -15.87
C ARG A 311 -8.07 -4.68 -16.71
N ALA A 312 -7.75 -5.90 -16.28
CA ALA A 312 -6.80 -6.78 -16.96
C ALA A 312 -7.33 -7.27 -18.33
N SER A 313 -8.65 -7.21 -18.56
CA SER A 313 -9.26 -7.72 -19.78
C SER A 313 -9.11 -6.81 -21.02
N ASN A 314 -8.58 -5.59 -20.85
CA ASN A 314 -8.52 -4.59 -21.92
C ASN A 314 -7.15 -4.47 -22.62
N ALA A 315 -6.11 -5.17 -22.14
CA ALA A 315 -4.80 -5.19 -22.79
C ALA A 315 -4.62 -6.49 -23.59
N SER A 316 -4.45 -6.40 -24.90
CA SER A 316 -4.24 -7.58 -25.75
C SER A 316 -2.75 -7.89 -25.88
N ALA A 317 -2.39 -9.19 -26.02
CA ALA A 317 -1.01 -9.62 -26.31
C ALA A 317 -0.45 -8.99 -27.61
N ALA A 318 -1.31 -8.59 -28.53
CA ALA A 318 -0.95 -7.84 -29.74
C ALA A 318 -0.31 -6.48 -29.42
N ASP A 319 -0.75 -5.84 -28.33
CA ASP A 319 -0.23 -4.51 -27.94
C ASP A 319 1.23 -4.58 -27.47
N THR A 320 1.64 -5.63 -26.78
CA THR A 320 3.03 -5.79 -26.30
C THR A 320 4.02 -5.98 -27.45
N ALA A 321 3.64 -6.76 -28.48
CA ALA A 321 4.47 -6.96 -29.65
C ALA A 321 4.60 -5.65 -30.44
N ASP A 322 3.53 -4.89 -30.58
CA ASP A 322 3.52 -3.59 -31.25
C ASP A 322 4.33 -2.55 -30.48
N LEU A 323 4.14 -2.48 -29.16
CA LEU A 323 4.94 -1.62 -28.28
C LEU A 323 6.43 -1.94 -28.37
N THR A 324 6.79 -3.22 -28.37
CA THR A 324 8.17 -3.69 -28.50
C THR A 324 8.77 -3.30 -29.83
N ARG A 325 8.03 -3.44 -30.92
CA ARG A 325 8.46 -3.02 -32.26
C ARG A 325 8.68 -1.52 -32.31
N GLN A 326 7.74 -0.71 -31.86
CA GLN A 326 7.85 0.74 -31.80
C GLN A 326 9.07 1.18 -30.96
N MET A 327 9.31 0.51 -29.84
CA MET A 327 10.45 0.78 -28.99
C MET A 327 11.78 0.41 -29.69
N ALA A 328 11.86 -0.73 -30.37
CA ALA A 328 13.03 -1.13 -31.11
C ALA A 328 13.36 -0.16 -32.24
N GLU A 329 12.34 0.29 -32.98
CA GLU A 329 12.48 1.32 -34.03
C GLU A 329 13.00 2.63 -33.45
N ARG A 330 12.43 3.08 -32.32
CA ARG A 330 12.86 4.32 -31.65
C ARG A 330 14.29 4.26 -31.15
N LEU A 331 14.68 3.16 -30.51
CA LEU A 331 16.06 2.94 -30.06
C LEU A 331 17.04 2.85 -31.23
N SER A 332 16.65 2.22 -32.33
CA SER A 332 17.44 2.13 -33.56
C SER A 332 17.67 3.51 -34.16
N ALA A 333 16.62 4.35 -34.25
CA ALA A 333 16.74 5.72 -34.73
C ALA A 333 17.66 6.57 -33.83
N GLY A 334 17.50 6.44 -32.51
CA GLY A 334 18.34 7.12 -31.54
C GLY A 334 19.81 6.68 -31.63
N LEU A 335 20.07 5.40 -31.84
CA LEU A 335 21.42 4.86 -31.99
C LEU A 335 22.08 5.36 -33.29
N ALA A 336 21.33 5.42 -34.39
CA ALA A 336 21.81 5.92 -35.68
C ALA A 336 22.11 7.42 -35.68
N ALA A 337 21.37 8.21 -34.90
CA ALA A 337 21.56 9.67 -34.78
C ALA A 337 22.84 10.04 -34.01
N LYS A 338 23.45 9.11 -33.25
CA LYS A 338 24.62 9.40 -32.42
C LYS A 338 25.92 9.09 -33.13
N ARG A 339 26.76 10.13 -33.36
CA ARG A 339 28.06 10.05 -34.03
C ARG A 339 29.29 10.01 -33.11
N GLY A 340 29.13 9.83 -31.76
CA GLY A 340 30.25 9.94 -30.81
C GLY A 340 30.34 8.83 -29.76
N PRO A 341 31.50 8.63 -29.11
CA PRO A 341 31.76 7.59 -28.11
C PRO A 341 31.23 7.97 -26.71
N GLY A 342 30.05 8.55 -26.58
CA GLY A 342 29.54 8.97 -25.27
C GLY A 342 28.58 7.96 -24.63
N ASP A 343 28.67 7.80 -23.38
CA ASP A 343 27.71 7.47 -22.29
C ASP A 343 26.68 6.34 -22.45
N ILE A 344 26.73 5.47 -23.47
CA ILE A 344 25.83 4.34 -23.58
C ILE A 344 26.60 3.07 -23.25
N PRO A 345 26.08 2.19 -22.36
CA PRO A 345 26.68 0.89 -22.14
C PRO A 345 26.81 0.14 -23.48
N PRO A 346 27.85 -0.68 -23.65
CA PRO A 346 28.10 -1.35 -24.91
C PRO A 346 26.95 -2.25 -25.35
N THR A 347 26.22 -2.84 -24.40
CA THR A 347 25.07 -3.71 -24.65
C THR A 347 24.17 -3.75 -23.42
N PHE A 348 22.85 -3.65 -23.61
CA PHE A 348 21.85 -3.86 -22.57
C PHE A 348 20.58 -4.51 -23.14
N GLU A 349 19.79 -5.11 -22.28
CA GLU A 349 18.49 -5.68 -22.62
C GLU A 349 17.38 -4.74 -22.16
N LEU A 350 16.46 -4.40 -23.07
CA LEU A 350 15.19 -3.78 -22.72
C LEU A 350 14.11 -4.86 -22.75
N VAL A 351 13.53 -5.15 -21.58
CA VAL A 351 12.41 -6.06 -21.43
C VAL A 351 11.13 -5.26 -21.40
N VAL A 352 10.31 -5.42 -22.42
CA VAL A 352 8.95 -4.82 -22.49
C VAL A 352 7.98 -5.82 -21.92
N ARG A 353 7.26 -5.42 -20.87
CA ARG A 353 6.22 -6.22 -20.21
C ARG A 353 4.86 -5.69 -20.55
N GLY A 354 4.01 -6.60 -21.01
CA GLY A 354 2.59 -6.32 -21.18
C GLY A 354 1.78 -6.57 -19.91
N ASP A 355 0.53 -6.16 -19.96
CA ASP A 355 -0.39 -6.22 -18.82
C ASP A 355 -0.76 -7.66 -18.42
N ALA A 356 -0.69 -8.62 -19.35
CA ALA A 356 -0.93 -10.04 -19.07
C ALA A 356 0.33 -10.79 -18.62
N GLY A 357 1.46 -10.05 -18.40
CA GLY A 357 2.72 -10.63 -17.95
C GLY A 357 3.60 -11.22 -19.06
N GLU A 358 3.21 -11.05 -20.32
CA GLU A 358 4.05 -11.39 -21.46
C GLU A 358 5.27 -10.48 -21.50
N GLU A 359 6.42 -11.08 -21.81
CA GLU A 359 7.70 -10.38 -21.94
C GLU A 359 8.24 -10.49 -23.36
N GLN A 360 8.70 -9.37 -23.88
CA GLN A 360 9.50 -9.33 -25.10
C GLN A 360 10.81 -8.58 -24.84
N VAL A 361 11.90 -9.04 -25.42
CA VAL A 361 13.22 -8.52 -25.17
C VAL A 361 13.75 -7.82 -26.42
N VAL A 362 14.19 -6.58 -26.21
CA VAL A 362 14.94 -5.81 -27.21
C VAL A 362 16.39 -5.76 -26.78
N LEU A 363 17.26 -6.40 -27.52
CA LEU A 363 18.70 -6.30 -27.31
C LEU A 363 19.22 -5.04 -27.99
N VAL A 364 19.79 -4.13 -27.20
CA VAL A 364 20.44 -2.91 -27.68
C VAL A 364 21.95 -3.11 -27.62
N ASP A 365 22.57 -3.22 -28.76
CA ASP A 365 24.01 -3.42 -28.89
C ASP A 365 24.59 -2.27 -29.73
N ARG A 366 25.55 -1.55 -29.17
CA ARG A 366 26.14 -0.40 -29.84
C ARG A 366 26.85 -0.74 -31.16
N GLN A 367 27.39 -1.94 -31.25
CA GLN A 367 28.13 -2.38 -32.46
C GLN A 367 27.21 -3.08 -33.45
N ASN A 368 26.26 -3.86 -32.97
CA ASN A 368 25.41 -4.72 -33.77
C ASN A 368 23.96 -4.17 -33.97
N GLY A 369 23.67 -3.00 -33.43
CA GLY A 369 22.36 -2.37 -33.56
C GLY A 369 21.31 -2.86 -32.57
N VAL A 370 20.05 -2.63 -32.90
CA VAL A 370 18.88 -2.99 -32.06
C VAL A 370 18.14 -4.15 -32.70
N ARG A 371 17.80 -5.17 -31.94
CA ARG A 371 17.04 -6.33 -32.43
C ARG A 371 16.08 -6.86 -31.35
N VAL A 372 14.89 -7.29 -31.77
CA VAL A 372 13.99 -8.06 -30.92
C VAL A 372 14.48 -9.49 -30.85
N VAL A 373 14.55 -10.05 -29.65
CA VAL A 373 15.01 -11.43 -29.41
C VAL A 373 13.93 -12.18 -28.62
N ASP A 374 13.91 -13.51 -28.79
CA ASP A 374 12.99 -14.34 -28.02
C ASP A 374 13.39 -14.34 -26.54
N ALA A 375 12.42 -14.10 -25.64
CA ALA A 375 12.65 -14.08 -24.20
C ALA A 375 13.27 -15.38 -23.65
N ARG A 376 13.04 -16.51 -24.32
CA ARG A 376 13.63 -17.82 -23.99
C ARG A 376 15.09 -17.96 -24.38
N ALA A 377 15.55 -17.17 -25.35
CA ALA A 377 16.94 -17.24 -25.84
C ALA A 377 17.93 -16.39 -25.00
N SER A 378 17.43 -15.51 -24.13
CA SER A 378 18.28 -14.65 -23.28
C SER A 378 18.73 -15.32 -21.97
N GLY A 379 18.29 -16.57 -21.68
CA GLY A 379 18.54 -17.26 -20.40
C GLY A 379 19.91 -17.99 -20.26
N ASP A 380 20.61 -18.28 -21.32
CA ASP A 380 21.67 -19.31 -21.25
C ASP A 380 23.10 -18.83 -21.45
N GLY A 381 23.46 -17.57 -21.37
CA GLY A 381 24.83 -17.24 -21.73
C GLY A 381 25.56 -16.09 -21.06
N GLU A 382 24.89 -15.06 -20.58
CA GLU A 382 25.61 -13.90 -20.02
C GLU A 382 24.84 -13.18 -18.90
N ALA A 383 24.97 -13.70 -17.70
CA ALA A 383 24.46 -13.10 -16.45
C ALA A 383 25.05 -11.69 -16.12
N THR A 384 25.69 -11.02 -17.07
CA THR A 384 26.44 -9.77 -16.85
C THR A 384 25.86 -8.54 -17.50
N ARG A 385 24.81 -8.67 -18.34
CA ARG A 385 24.24 -7.51 -19.04
C ARG A 385 23.25 -6.75 -18.17
N PRO A 386 23.26 -5.40 -18.20
CA PRO A 386 22.21 -4.59 -17.60
C PRO A 386 20.87 -4.87 -18.28
N ARG A 387 19.79 -4.90 -17.49
CA ARG A 387 18.43 -5.06 -17.99
C ARG A 387 17.59 -3.85 -17.60
N VAL A 388 16.84 -3.33 -18.55
CA VAL A 388 15.85 -2.26 -18.34
C VAL A 388 14.47 -2.90 -18.52
N LEU A 389 13.70 -2.99 -17.45
CA LEU A 389 12.33 -3.47 -17.50
C LEU A 389 11.41 -2.29 -17.70
N CYS A 390 10.52 -2.38 -18.70
CA CYS A 390 9.57 -1.34 -19.04
C CYS A 390 8.15 -1.93 -19.07
N TYR A 391 7.23 -1.29 -18.38
CA TYR A 391 5.82 -1.66 -18.37
C TYR A 391 5.02 -0.84 -19.37
N GLY A 392 4.33 -1.54 -20.29
CA GLY A 392 3.51 -0.92 -21.31
C GLY A 392 4.28 0.11 -22.15
N ASP A 393 3.66 1.24 -22.40
CA ASP A 393 4.17 2.32 -23.26
C ASP A 393 5.04 3.37 -22.52
N ALA A 394 5.46 3.11 -21.28
CA ALA A 394 6.13 4.11 -20.42
C ALA A 394 7.34 4.79 -21.07
N LEU A 395 8.22 4.02 -21.72
CA LEU A 395 9.37 4.59 -22.42
C LEU A 395 9.01 5.27 -23.75
N LEU A 396 7.92 4.87 -24.41
CA LEU A 396 7.40 5.59 -25.59
C LEU A 396 6.90 6.98 -25.19
N LYS A 397 6.25 7.12 -24.05
CA LYS A 397 5.85 8.41 -23.47
C LYS A 397 7.04 9.28 -23.08
N VAL A 398 8.16 8.67 -22.68
CA VAL A 398 9.43 9.41 -22.49
C VAL A 398 9.98 9.86 -23.85
N ALA A 399 9.93 9.01 -24.86
CA ALA A 399 10.41 9.32 -26.20
C ALA A 399 9.58 10.42 -26.89
N SER A 400 8.26 10.48 -26.65
CA SER A 400 7.39 11.55 -27.16
C SER A 400 7.50 12.88 -26.39
N GLY A 401 8.14 12.87 -25.21
CA GLY A 401 8.22 14.05 -24.34
C GLY A 401 6.99 14.24 -23.44
N GLU A 402 6.01 13.38 -23.52
CA GLU A 402 4.81 13.39 -22.65
C GLU A 402 5.16 13.15 -21.18
N ARG A 403 6.18 12.35 -20.93
CA ARG A 403 6.75 12.11 -19.60
C ARG A 403 8.28 12.27 -19.62
N ASN A 404 8.89 12.47 -18.46
CA ASN A 404 10.34 12.37 -18.33
C ASN A 404 10.76 11.03 -17.70
N LEU A 405 12.01 10.61 -17.93
CA LEU A 405 12.52 9.34 -17.44
C LEU A 405 12.49 9.24 -15.91
N ALA A 406 12.72 10.35 -15.20
CA ALA A 406 12.65 10.38 -13.75
C ALA A 406 11.22 10.12 -13.23
N GLN A 407 10.20 10.62 -13.94
CA GLN A 407 8.80 10.34 -13.58
C GLN A 407 8.45 8.86 -13.76
N VAL A 408 8.78 8.24 -14.88
CA VAL A 408 8.45 6.82 -15.11
C VAL A 408 9.25 5.87 -14.20
N LEU A 409 10.47 6.23 -13.81
CA LEU A 409 11.24 5.52 -12.78
C LEU A 409 10.60 5.70 -11.39
N HIS A 410 10.20 6.91 -11.05
CA HIS A 410 9.52 7.21 -9.79
C HIS A 410 8.18 6.48 -9.67
N ASP A 411 7.45 6.39 -10.79
CA ASP A 411 6.15 5.71 -10.84
C ASP A 411 6.29 4.18 -10.91
N GLY A 412 7.52 3.65 -10.92
CA GLY A 412 7.80 2.23 -10.99
C GLY A 412 7.44 1.58 -12.34
N LEU A 413 7.26 2.38 -13.38
CA LEU A 413 6.96 1.89 -14.74
C LEU A 413 8.21 1.49 -15.51
N VAL A 414 9.37 1.87 -15.03
CA VAL A 414 10.67 1.45 -15.56
C VAL A 414 11.56 1.06 -14.39
N HIS A 415 12.22 -0.08 -14.53
CA HIS A 415 13.16 -0.60 -13.52
C HIS A 415 14.46 -1.00 -14.18
N ILE A 416 15.59 -0.85 -13.47
CA ILE A 416 16.92 -1.20 -13.98
C ILE A 416 17.55 -2.26 -13.09
N GLU A 417 17.83 -3.41 -13.68
CA GLU A 417 18.58 -4.52 -13.05
C GLU A 417 20.04 -4.43 -13.48
N MET A 418 20.93 -4.28 -12.50
CA MET A 418 22.38 -4.22 -12.73
C MET A 418 23.05 -5.43 -12.12
N ASN A 419 23.80 -6.16 -12.92
CA ASN A 419 24.61 -7.29 -12.50
C ASN A 419 26.05 -6.85 -12.19
N GLY A 420 26.66 -7.41 -11.15
CA GLY A 420 28.05 -7.12 -10.79
C GLY A 420 28.27 -6.58 -9.37
N PRO A 421 29.52 -6.29 -8.97
CA PRO A 421 29.84 -5.82 -7.61
C PRO A 421 29.33 -4.39 -7.35
N PRO A 422 28.97 -4.04 -6.10
CA PRO A 422 28.28 -2.79 -5.75
C PRO A 422 28.99 -1.51 -6.20
N ALA A 423 30.30 -1.47 -6.18
CA ALA A 423 31.09 -0.29 -6.53
C ALA A 423 31.02 0.10 -8.02
N ARG A 424 30.83 -0.87 -8.92
CA ARG A 424 30.65 -0.64 -10.35
C ARG A 424 29.19 -0.27 -10.69
N ARG A 425 28.23 -0.80 -9.94
CA ARG A 425 26.79 -0.63 -10.23
C ARG A 425 26.34 0.81 -10.30
N LEU A 426 26.84 1.71 -9.43
CA LEU A 426 26.41 3.09 -9.38
C LEU A 426 26.84 3.92 -10.61
N GLY A 427 28.07 3.74 -11.07
CA GLY A 427 28.58 4.40 -12.28
C GLY A 427 27.87 3.90 -13.53
N ASP A 428 27.75 2.58 -13.67
CA ASP A 428 27.12 1.93 -14.82
C ASP A 428 25.61 2.25 -14.87
N HIS A 429 24.93 2.32 -13.71
CA HIS A 429 23.52 2.71 -13.63
C HIS A 429 23.29 4.15 -14.11
N ARG A 430 24.12 5.10 -13.67
CA ARG A 430 24.03 6.51 -14.12
C ARG A 430 24.26 6.63 -15.62
N ASN A 431 25.26 5.93 -16.16
CA ASN A 431 25.59 5.93 -17.57
C ASN A 431 24.47 5.29 -18.41
N LEU A 432 23.86 4.19 -17.93
CA LEU A 432 22.73 3.55 -18.60
C LEU A 432 21.53 4.48 -18.67
N LEU A 433 21.16 5.13 -17.54
CA LEU A 433 20.04 6.09 -17.50
C LEU A 433 20.27 7.28 -18.42
N SER A 434 21.45 7.89 -18.37
CA SER A 434 21.82 9.01 -19.23
C SER A 434 21.77 8.62 -20.69
N GLY A 435 22.36 7.47 -21.02
CA GLY A 435 22.37 6.92 -22.36
C GLY A 435 20.98 6.57 -22.90
N LEU A 436 20.15 5.89 -22.08
CA LEU A 436 18.77 5.55 -22.44
C LEU A 436 17.95 6.81 -22.72
N ASN A 437 17.97 7.80 -21.81
CA ASN A 437 17.26 9.06 -22.00
C ASN A 437 17.69 9.77 -23.27
N SER A 438 18.99 9.77 -23.57
CA SER A 438 19.56 10.35 -24.76
C SER A 438 19.15 9.61 -26.05
N LEU A 439 19.08 8.27 -26.03
CA LEU A 439 18.60 7.47 -27.17
C LEU A 439 17.12 7.72 -27.46
N LEU A 440 16.29 7.78 -26.42
CA LEU A 440 14.85 7.99 -26.56
C LEU A 440 14.51 9.38 -27.13
N ARG A 441 15.29 10.39 -26.77
CA ARG A 441 15.08 11.78 -27.23
C ARG A 441 15.78 12.11 -28.55
N SER A 442 16.81 11.37 -28.97
CA SER A 442 17.50 11.58 -30.24
C SER A 442 16.59 11.18 -31.40
N GLY A 443 16.11 12.12 -32.18
CA GLY A 443 15.21 11.89 -33.33
C GLY A 443 13.81 12.48 -33.14
N GLN A 444 13.58 13.36 -32.18
CA GLN A 444 12.46 14.28 -32.25
C GLN A 444 12.82 15.34 -33.33
N PRO A 445 11.89 15.67 -34.25
CA PRO A 445 12.07 16.88 -35.06
C PRO A 445 12.07 18.09 -34.11
N GLU A 446 13.00 19.03 -34.32
CA GLU A 446 13.03 20.33 -33.64
C GLU A 446 11.74 21.13 -33.82
#